data_34bcec958aa025fcaf359eecd4149836
#
_entry.id   34bcec958aa025fcaf359eecd4149836
#
_cell.length_a   1.000
_cell.length_b   1.000
_cell.length_c   1.000
_cell.angle_alpha   90.00
_cell.angle_beta   90.00
_cell.angle_gamma   90.00
#
_symmetry.space_group_name_H-M   'P 1'
#
loop_
_entity.id
_entity.type
_entity.pdbx_description
1 polymer ?
#
loop_
_entity_poly.entity_id
_entity_poly.type
_entity_poly.pdbx_seq_one_letter_code
_entity_poly.pdbx_strand_id
1 'polypeptide(L)'
;MLQCGEYRESVVINFLCADAHGYRMLREAIALPTLGNLMRYPVKYLRDVRTDRDKISTILEVDGAAIKFELVREARIELEESSQELLGIPLIEPVDAYAEKLLANTDRGLDKATLSRDMIDLAMMIDKWGPIPPRAFEKAEAAYGASILKAWNRSVQMLSDDAYLANCLQTMSMDIALAGNIRRHLEHPWGDGALAIKPHG
;
A
#
# COMPACT_ATOMS: atom_id res chain seq x y z
N MET A 1 5.79 0.84 -4.00
CA MET A 1 5.74 1.46 -5.34
C MET A 1 7.12 1.68 -5.91
N LEU A 2 8.06 2.33 -5.23
CA LEU A 2 9.45 2.46 -5.73
C LEU A 2 10.09 1.13 -6.14
N GLN A 3 9.77 0.04 -5.44
CA GLN A 3 10.27 -1.31 -5.76
C GLN A 3 9.67 -1.93 -7.04
N CYS A 4 8.47 -1.47 -7.47
CA CYS A 4 7.79 -1.99 -8.67
C CYS A 4 7.99 -1.11 -9.91
N GLY A 5 8.76 -0.02 -9.79
CA GLY A 5 8.88 1.01 -10.81
C GLY A 5 7.81 2.10 -10.68
N GLU A 6 8.05 3.21 -11.35
CA GLU A 6 7.15 4.38 -11.31
C GLU A 6 6.05 4.26 -12.38
N TYR A 7 5.06 3.44 -12.14
CA TYR A 7 3.91 3.26 -13.05
C TYR A 7 2.78 4.26 -12.81
N ARG A 8 2.81 5.01 -11.71
CA ARG A 8 1.89 6.10 -11.41
C ARG A 8 2.53 7.15 -10.52
N GLU A 9 1.98 8.35 -10.55
CA GLU A 9 2.36 9.41 -9.62
C GLU A 9 1.95 9.05 -8.17
N SER A 10 2.81 9.36 -7.22
CA SER A 10 2.54 9.21 -5.80
C SER A 10 3.01 10.43 -5.02
N VAL A 11 2.06 11.09 -4.38
CA VAL A 11 2.30 12.21 -3.46
C VAL A 11 2.28 11.79 -1.99
N VAL A 12 2.47 10.49 -1.73
CA VAL A 12 2.46 9.92 -0.38
C VAL A 12 3.70 9.07 -0.16
N ILE A 13 4.40 9.32 0.93
CA ILE A 13 5.48 8.48 1.46
C ILE A 13 4.98 7.82 2.74
N ASN A 14 4.88 6.50 2.73
CA ASN A 14 4.48 5.71 3.89
C ASN A 14 5.66 4.90 4.39
N PHE A 15 5.93 5.00 5.68
CA PHE A 15 6.82 4.10 6.41
C PHE A 15 6.00 3.24 7.35
N LEU A 16 6.33 1.96 7.42
CA LEU A 16 5.76 1.03 8.37
C LEU A 16 6.72 0.83 9.54
N CYS A 17 6.20 0.85 10.74
CA CYS A 17 6.92 0.49 11.96
C CYS A 17 6.38 -0.86 12.44
N ALA A 18 7.26 -1.86 12.51
CA ALA A 18 6.90 -3.24 12.77
C ALA A 18 6.40 -3.50 14.20
N ASP A 19 6.75 -2.64 15.17
CA ASP A 19 6.46 -2.90 16.56
C ASP A 19 6.12 -1.65 17.38
N ALA A 20 5.51 -1.87 18.54
CA ALA A 20 5.07 -0.80 19.43
C ALA A 20 6.23 -0.05 20.11
N HIS A 21 7.39 -0.70 20.29
CA HIS A 21 8.55 -0.06 20.91
C HIS A 21 9.18 0.93 19.95
N GLY A 22 9.46 0.50 18.72
CA GLY A 22 9.97 1.37 17.67
C GLY A 22 9.04 2.57 17.39
N TYR A 23 7.73 2.33 17.35
CA TYR A 23 6.77 3.41 17.17
C TYR A 23 6.79 4.42 18.34
N ARG A 24 6.95 3.97 19.58
CA ARG A 24 7.09 4.86 20.73
C ARG A 24 8.37 5.70 20.63
N MET A 25 9.49 5.11 20.25
CA MET A 25 10.75 5.83 20.02
C MET A 25 10.61 6.92 18.94
N LEU A 26 9.90 6.61 17.85
CA LEU A 26 9.59 7.60 16.80
C LEU A 26 8.74 8.76 17.36
N ARG A 27 7.74 8.48 18.19
CA ARG A 27 6.92 9.52 18.83
C ARG A 27 7.70 10.40 19.79
N GLU A 28 8.65 9.84 20.54
CA GLU A 28 9.52 10.57 21.47
C GLU A 28 10.51 11.50 20.73
N ALA A 29 10.91 11.14 19.50
CA ALA A 29 11.78 11.95 18.65
C ALA A 29 11.09 13.17 18.01
N ILE A 30 9.74 13.21 18.04
CA ILE A 30 8.95 14.31 17.46
C ILE A 30 8.96 15.51 18.39
N ALA A 31 9.11 16.70 17.81
CA ALA A 31 8.97 17.98 18.49
C ALA A 31 7.84 18.79 17.83
N LEU A 32 6.60 18.59 18.30
CA LEU A 32 5.44 19.30 17.73
C LEU A 32 5.66 20.81 17.64
N PRO A 33 5.25 21.46 16.55
CA PRO A 33 4.43 20.97 15.45
C PRO A 33 5.20 20.32 14.29
N THR A 34 6.44 19.94 14.48
CA THR A 34 7.35 19.39 13.45
C THR A 34 7.71 17.93 13.72
N LEU A 35 8.39 17.28 12.78
CA LEU A 35 8.94 15.92 12.95
C LEU A 35 10.20 15.90 13.86
N GLY A 36 10.67 17.06 14.31
CA GLY A 36 11.81 17.15 15.23
C GLY A 36 13.05 16.44 14.71
N ASN A 37 13.65 15.62 15.54
CA ASN A 37 14.89 14.89 15.25
C ASN A 37 14.76 13.79 14.18
N LEU A 38 13.56 13.51 13.68
CA LEU A 38 13.38 12.60 12.54
C LEU A 38 13.80 13.23 11.21
N MET A 39 13.95 14.55 11.17
CA MET A 39 14.40 15.26 9.97
C MET A 39 15.86 15.72 10.10
N ARG A 40 16.68 15.28 9.16
CA ARG A 40 18.10 15.69 9.11
C ARG A 40 18.28 17.11 8.62
N TYR A 41 17.38 17.57 7.73
CA TYR A 41 17.43 18.90 7.13
C TYR A 41 16.11 19.62 7.34
N PRO A 42 16.12 20.97 7.39
CA PRO A 42 14.91 21.75 7.43
C PRO A 42 14.00 21.44 6.23
N VAL A 43 12.72 21.29 6.48
CA VAL A 43 11.69 21.09 5.47
C VAL A 43 10.50 22.00 5.79
N LYS A 44 9.80 22.47 4.76
CA LYS A 44 8.60 23.26 4.94
C LYS A 44 7.40 22.36 5.23
N TYR A 45 6.68 22.66 6.30
CA TYR A 45 5.45 21.97 6.68
C TYR A 45 4.25 22.74 6.12
N LEU A 46 3.42 22.07 5.33
CA LEU A 46 2.13 22.60 4.88
C LEU A 46 1.01 22.26 5.85
N ARG A 47 1.28 21.32 6.77
CA ARG A 47 0.40 20.93 7.86
C ARG A 47 1.25 20.54 9.06
N ASP A 48 0.80 20.94 10.25
CA ASP A 48 1.39 20.52 11.52
C ASP A 48 1.39 18.99 11.65
N VAL A 49 2.42 18.47 12.29
CA VAL A 49 2.51 17.03 12.58
C VAL A 49 1.37 16.64 13.53
N ARG A 50 0.66 15.59 13.17
CA ARG A 50 -0.35 14.94 13.98
C ARG A 50 0.14 13.58 14.42
N THR A 51 -0.04 13.28 15.69
CA THR A 51 0.30 11.98 16.27
C THR A 51 -0.95 11.38 16.89
N ASP A 52 -1.27 10.15 16.53
CA ASP A 52 -2.28 9.38 17.22
C ASP A 52 -1.69 8.02 17.68
N ARG A 53 -2.56 7.08 18.03
CA ARG A 53 -2.15 5.80 18.62
C ARG A 53 -1.21 5.01 17.70
N ASP A 54 -1.48 5.00 16.41
CA ASP A 54 -0.83 4.11 15.45
C ASP A 54 -0.29 4.84 14.22
N LYS A 55 -0.41 6.18 14.19
CA LYS A 55 0.02 6.97 13.03
C LYS A 55 0.58 8.34 13.42
N ILE A 56 1.67 8.71 12.75
CA ILE A 56 2.24 10.06 12.70
C ILE A 56 2.07 10.54 11.27
N SER A 57 1.52 11.73 11.06
CA SER A 57 1.27 12.23 9.72
C SER A 57 1.43 13.75 9.62
N THR A 58 1.90 14.19 8.46
CA THR A 58 2.00 15.61 8.10
C THR A 58 1.95 15.77 6.57
N ILE A 59 1.97 17.01 6.09
CA ILE A 59 2.20 17.33 4.69
C ILE A 59 3.43 18.23 4.61
N LEU A 60 4.42 17.79 3.84
CA LEU A 60 5.67 18.48 3.59
C LEU A 60 5.64 19.14 2.20
N GLU A 61 6.36 20.23 2.02
CA GLU A 61 6.66 20.77 0.69
C GLU A 61 8.11 20.42 0.34
N VAL A 62 8.27 19.71 -0.77
CA VAL A 62 9.58 19.33 -1.32
C VAL A 62 9.59 19.71 -2.79
N ASP A 63 10.51 20.60 -3.18
CA ASP A 63 10.65 21.12 -4.56
C ASP A 63 9.32 21.64 -5.15
N GLY A 64 8.51 22.30 -4.31
CA GLY A 64 7.21 22.85 -4.68
C GLY A 64 6.05 21.84 -4.70
N ALA A 65 6.32 20.56 -4.50
CA ALA A 65 5.29 19.51 -4.42
C ALA A 65 4.86 19.28 -2.97
N ALA A 66 3.54 19.10 -2.78
CA ALA A 66 2.95 18.71 -1.49
C ALA A 66 3.06 17.21 -1.31
N ILE A 67 3.87 16.73 -0.40
CA ILE A 67 4.12 15.33 -0.10
C ILE A 67 3.45 14.96 1.23
N LYS A 68 2.50 14.04 1.22
CA LYS A 68 1.95 13.46 2.44
C LYS A 68 2.94 12.47 3.02
N PHE A 69 3.38 12.71 4.24
CA PHE A 69 4.30 11.86 4.98
C PHE A 69 3.54 11.13 6.09
N GLU A 70 3.66 9.82 6.14
CA GLU A 70 3.03 8.98 7.15
C GLU A 70 4.02 7.95 7.71
N LEU A 71 4.08 7.86 9.04
CA LEU A 71 4.68 6.73 9.77
C LEU A 71 3.52 5.98 10.43
N VAL A 72 3.36 4.72 10.09
CA VAL A 72 2.24 3.89 10.56
C VAL A 72 2.80 2.70 11.32
N ARG A 73 2.31 2.47 12.54
CA ARG A 73 2.57 1.23 13.24
C ARG A 73 1.73 0.13 12.60
N GLU A 74 2.39 -0.85 11.97
CA GLU A 74 1.69 -2.04 11.52
C GLU A 74 1.44 -2.96 12.73
N ALA A 75 0.17 -3.27 12.98
CA ALA A 75 -0.25 -4.08 14.11
C ALA A 75 -1.19 -5.24 13.69
N ARG A 76 -1.51 -5.33 12.40
CA ARG A 76 -2.43 -6.34 11.85
C ARG A 76 -1.70 -7.61 11.44
N ILE A 77 -0.47 -7.45 10.94
CA ILE A 77 0.41 -8.53 10.51
C ILE A 77 1.81 -8.33 11.08
N GLU A 78 2.53 -9.43 11.24
CA GLU A 78 3.95 -9.41 11.56
C GLU A 78 4.74 -9.15 10.28
N LEU A 79 5.58 -8.11 10.28
CA LEU A 79 6.45 -7.78 9.16
C LEU A 79 7.73 -8.62 9.21
N GLU A 80 8.14 -9.14 8.07
CA GLU A 80 9.40 -9.88 7.93
C GLU A 80 10.57 -8.91 7.84
N GLU A 81 11.68 -9.31 8.42
CA GLU A 81 12.93 -8.56 8.33
C GLU A 81 13.45 -8.60 6.88
N SER A 82 13.68 -7.43 6.30
CA SER A 82 14.19 -7.32 4.93
C SER A 82 15.70 -7.18 4.92
N SER A 83 16.31 -7.87 3.96
CA SER A 83 17.73 -7.70 3.65
C SER A 83 18.01 -6.56 2.67
N GLN A 84 16.97 -5.97 2.08
CA GLN A 84 17.09 -4.89 1.12
C GLN A 84 16.85 -3.54 1.78
N GLU A 85 17.64 -2.55 1.37
CA GLU A 85 17.53 -1.18 1.85
C GLU A 85 17.45 -0.17 0.70
N LEU A 86 16.75 0.92 0.94
CA LEU A 86 16.74 2.10 0.09
C LEU A 86 17.07 3.32 0.93
N LEU A 87 18.14 4.01 0.60
CA LEU A 87 18.61 5.20 1.35
C LEU A 87 18.86 4.92 2.85
N GLY A 88 19.31 3.70 3.18
CA GLY A 88 19.56 3.28 4.57
C GLY A 88 18.31 2.94 5.36
N ILE A 89 17.17 2.74 4.69
CA ILE A 89 15.91 2.33 5.29
C ILE A 89 15.55 0.94 4.76
N PRO A 90 15.29 -0.05 5.63
CA PRO A 90 14.84 -1.36 5.21
C PRO A 90 13.59 -1.28 4.34
N LEU A 91 13.60 -1.99 3.23
CA LEU A 91 12.42 -2.11 2.37
C LEU A 91 11.48 -3.18 2.94
N ILE A 92 10.19 -3.03 2.68
CA ILE A 92 9.22 -4.07 3.00
C ILE A 92 9.47 -5.30 2.10
N GLU A 93 9.40 -6.50 2.67
CA GLU A 93 9.48 -7.74 1.89
C GLU A 93 8.29 -7.88 0.94
N PRO A 94 8.46 -8.45 -0.25
CA PRO A 94 7.38 -8.61 -1.22
C PRO A 94 6.13 -9.31 -0.64
N VAL A 95 6.31 -10.33 0.21
CA VAL A 95 5.21 -11.04 0.89
C VAL A 95 4.38 -10.06 1.71
N ASP A 96 5.04 -9.22 2.50
CA ASP A 96 4.36 -8.23 3.35
C ASP A 96 3.75 -7.10 2.54
N ALA A 97 4.42 -6.67 1.47
CA ALA A 97 3.87 -5.67 0.56
C ALA A 97 2.55 -6.14 -0.08
N TYR A 98 2.47 -7.41 -0.49
CA TYR A 98 1.22 -8.00 -0.98
C TYR A 98 0.15 -8.07 0.12
N ALA A 99 0.51 -8.55 1.31
CA ALA A 99 -0.42 -8.62 2.44
C ALA A 99 -0.98 -7.24 2.81
N GLU A 100 -0.13 -6.22 2.89
CA GLU A 100 -0.52 -4.83 3.14
C GLU A 100 -1.51 -4.30 2.10
N LYS A 101 -1.31 -4.62 0.83
CA LYS A 101 -2.23 -4.21 -0.24
C LYS A 101 -3.57 -4.93 -0.19
N LEU A 102 -3.58 -6.22 0.19
CA LEU A 102 -4.81 -6.97 0.42
C LEU A 102 -5.62 -6.37 1.58
N LEU A 103 -4.96 -6.05 2.70
CA LEU A 103 -5.57 -5.39 3.85
C LEU A 103 -6.12 -4.01 3.48
N ALA A 104 -5.31 -3.19 2.80
CA ALA A 104 -5.72 -1.86 2.36
C ALA A 104 -6.91 -1.89 1.40
N ASN A 105 -6.96 -2.86 0.47
CA ASN A 105 -8.12 -3.07 -0.38
C ASN A 105 -9.36 -3.46 0.43
N THR A 106 -9.19 -4.27 1.47
CA THR A 106 -10.31 -4.66 2.34
C THR A 106 -10.87 -3.47 3.11
N ASP A 107 -9.99 -2.59 3.58
CA ASP A 107 -10.38 -1.39 4.34
C ASP A 107 -11.11 -0.35 3.48
N ARG A 108 -10.69 -0.17 2.22
CA ARG A 108 -11.13 0.99 1.42
C ARG A 108 -11.36 0.73 -0.07
N GLY A 109 -11.21 -0.51 -0.55
CA GLY A 109 -11.29 -0.82 -1.98
C GLY A 109 -12.64 -0.49 -2.62
N LEU A 110 -13.72 -0.43 -1.84
CA LEU A 110 -15.05 -0.07 -2.32
C LEU A 110 -15.33 1.44 -2.30
N ASP A 111 -14.48 2.24 -1.69
CA ASP A 111 -14.56 3.69 -1.77
C ASP A 111 -14.02 4.17 -3.12
N LYS A 112 -14.91 4.63 -3.99
CA LYS A 112 -14.55 5.14 -5.33
C LYS A 112 -13.58 6.33 -5.28
N ALA A 113 -13.54 7.08 -4.19
CA ALA A 113 -12.58 8.18 -4.01
C ALA A 113 -11.13 7.68 -3.93
N THR A 114 -10.92 6.42 -3.61
CA THR A 114 -9.59 5.80 -3.61
C THR A 114 -9.13 5.32 -5.00
N LEU A 115 -10.01 5.39 -6.02
CA LEU A 115 -9.72 5.00 -7.41
C LEU A 115 -9.26 3.54 -7.55
N SER A 116 -9.71 2.65 -6.67
CA SER A 116 -9.28 1.25 -6.60
C SER A 116 -7.76 1.05 -6.64
N ARG A 117 -7.00 2.07 -6.17
CA ARG A 117 -5.53 2.12 -6.32
C ARG A 117 -4.81 0.93 -5.71
N ASP A 118 -5.33 0.37 -4.59
CA ASP A 118 -4.67 -0.77 -3.94
C ASP A 118 -4.79 -2.04 -4.79
N MET A 119 -5.90 -2.25 -5.51
CA MET A 119 -6.05 -3.35 -6.46
C MET A 119 -5.21 -3.13 -7.72
N ILE A 120 -5.14 -1.91 -8.22
CA ILE A 120 -4.28 -1.56 -9.36
C ILE A 120 -2.80 -1.75 -8.98
N ASP A 121 -2.40 -1.31 -7.79
CA ASP A 121 -1.05 -1.57 -7.25
C ASP A 121 -0.77 -3.08 -7.15
N LEU A 122 -1.72 -3.91 -6.69
CA LEU A 122 -1.58 -5.37 -6.67
C LEU A 122 -1.36 -5.94 -8.07
N ALA A 123 -2.11 -5.50 -9.07
CA ALA A 123 -1.91 -5.94 -10.45
C ALA A 123 -0.52 -5.58 -10.97
N MET A 124 -0.02 -4.39 -10.67
CA MET A 124 1.32 -3.95 -11.06
C MET A 124 2.42 -4.71 -10.29
N MET A 125 2.17 -5.07 -9.04
CA MET A 125 3.07 -5.94 -8.28
C MET A 125 3.12 -7.34 -8.88
N ILE A 126 1.98 -7.91 -9.28
CA ILE A 126 1.92 -9.21 -9.96
C ILE A 126 2.68 -9.17 -11.28
N ASP A 127 2.53 -8.10 -12.06
CA ASP A 127 3.29 -7.91 -13.30
C ASP A 127 4.81 -7.91 -13.07
N LYS A 128 5.26 -7.31 -11.99
CA LYS A 128 6.69 -7.12 -11.69
C LYS A 128 7.32 -8.26 -10.90
N TRP A 129 6.62 -8.80 -9.93
CA TRP A 129 7.17 -9.77 -8.97
C TRP A 129 6.58 -11.17 -9.13
N GLY A 130 5.57 -11.33 -9.98
CA GLY A 130 4.85 -12.58 -10.16
C GLY A 130 3.59 -12.69 -9.29
N PRO A 131 2.97 -13.87 -9.24
CA PRO A 131 1.72 -14.10 -8.52
C PRO A 131 1.82 -13.80 -7.03
N ILE A 132 0.68 -13.47 -6.43
CA ILE A 132 0.59 -13.26 -4.98
C ILE A 132 1.01 -14.55 -4.25
N PRO A 133 2.04 -14.50 -3.40
CA PRO A 133 2.46 -15.67 -2.63
C PRO A 133 1.35 -16.15 -1.68
N PRO A 134 1.13 -17.48 -1.52
CA PRO A 134 0.15 -18.00 -0.56
C PRO A 134 0.31 -17.42 0.85
N ARG A 135 1.55 -17.28 1.31
CA ARG A 135 1.88 -16.70 2.62
C ARG A 135 1.39 -15.25 2.79
N ALA A 136 1.38 -14.45 1.72
CA ALA A 136 0.85 -13.08 1.77
C ALA A 136 -0.67 -13.09 2.00
N PHE A 137 -1.37 -14.01 1.32
CA PHE A 137 -2.80 -14.18 1.54
C PHE A 137 -3.10 -14.70 2.95
N GLU A 138 -2.36 -15.71 3.43
CA GLU A 138 -2.51 -16.27 4.77
C GLU A 138 -2.32 -15.19 5.87
N LYS A 139 -1.31 -14.32 5.73
CA LYS A 139 -1.09 -13.19 6.65
C LYS A 139 -2.30 -12.24 6.65
N ALA A 140 -2.80 -11.86 5.48
CA ALA A 140 -3.96 -10.97 5.37
C ALA A 140 -5.23 -11.64 5.90
N GLU A 141 -5.47 -12.92 5.60
CA GLU A 141 -6.62 -13.70 6.06
C GLU A 141 -6.58 -13.92 7.58
N ALA A 142 -5.41 -14.14 8.16
CA ALA A 142 -5.26 -14.23 9.61
C ALA A 142 -5.70 -12.94 10.33
N ALA A 143 -5.50 -11.77 9.70
CA ALA A 143 -5.90 -10.48 10.24
C ALA A 143 -7.40 -10.18 10.05
N TYR A 144 -7.97 -10.45 8.85
CA TYR A 144 -9.30 -9.98 8.45
C TYR A 144 -10.27 -11.09 8.03
N GLY A 145 -9.84 -12.35 8.08
CA GLY A 145 -10.66 -13.52 7.77
C GLY A 145 -11.19 -13.49 6.32
N ALA A 146 -12.37 -14.05 6.14
CA ALA A 146 -13.03 -14.13 4.83
C ALA A 146 -13.33 -12.76 4.17
N SER A 147 -13.14 -11.64 4.88
CA SER A 147 -13.34 -10.31 4.32
C SER A 147 -12.35 -9.98 3.21
N ILE A 148 -11.14 -10.57 3.25
CA ILE A 148 -10.12 -10.40 2.21
C ILE A 148 -10.65 -10.84 0.84
N LEU A 149 -11.14 -12.07 0.74
CA LEU A 149 -11.62 -12.62 -0.52
C LEU A 149 -12.91 -11.91 -1.00
N LYS A 150 -13.80 -11.54 -0.06
CA LYS A 150 -15.01 -10.77 -0.38
C LYS A 150 -14.67 -9.40 -0.96
N ALA A 151 -13.71 -8.68 -0.36
CA ALA A 151 -13.26 -7.39 -0.85
C ALA A 151 -12.56 -7.53 -2.21
N TRP A 152 -11.70 -8.53 -2.37
CA TRP A 152 -11.06 -8.86 -3.64
C TRP A 152 -12.08 -8.98 -4.77
N ASN A 153 -13.04 -9.91 -4.62
CA ASN A 153 -14.04 -10.19 -5.65
C ASN A 153 -14.87 -8.95 -6.04
N ARG A 154 -15.26 -8.13 -5.05
CA ARG A 154 -15.98 -6.88 -5.30
C ARG A 154 -15.13 -5.85 -6.04
N SER A 155 -13.87 -5.73 -5.69
CA SER A 155 -12.96 -4.78 -6.35
C SER A 155 -12.63 -5.23 -7.79
N VAL A 156 -12.46 -6.54 -8.03
CA VAL A 156 -12.33 -7.08 -9.39
C VAL A 156 -13.58 -6.76 -10.22
N GLN A 157 -14.78 -6.96 -9.66
CA GLN A 157 -16.03 -6.62 -10.32
C GLN A 157 -16.13 -5.12 -10.64
N MET A 158 -15.69 -4.23 -9.75
CA MET A 158 -15.65 -2.79 -10.03
C MET A 158 -14.69 -2.46 -11.18
N LEU A 159 -13.53 -3.08 -11.23
CA LEU A 159 -12.52 -2.86 -12.28
C LEU A 159 -12.83 -3.56 -13.60
N SER A 160 -13.87 -4.41 -13.66
CA SER A 160 -14.37 -4.96 -14.92
C SER A 160 -15.15 -3.93 -15.74
N ASP A 161 -15.61 -2.84 -15.14
CA ASP A 161 -16.19 -1.70 -15.85
C ASP A 161 -15.10 -0.90 -16.57
N ASP A 162 -15.18 -0.85 -17.92
CA ASP A 162 -14.19 -0.18 -18.77
C ASP A 162 -14.07 1.31 -18.46
N ALA A 163 -15.22 1.98 -18.28
CA ALA A 163 -15.24 3.42 -18.03
C ALA A 163 -14.67 3.76 -16.66
N TYR A 164 -14.97 2.94 -15.66
CA TYR A 164 -14.43 3.13 -14.32
C TYR A 164 -12.92 2.90 -14.25
N LEU A 165 -12.42 1.81 -14.85
CA LEU A 165 -10.98 1.55 -14.89
C LEU A 165 -10.23 2.64 -15.65
N ALA A 166 -10.74 3.07 -16.82
CA ALA A 166 -10.15 4.16 -17.59
C ALA A 166 -10.07 5.45 -16.77
N ASN A 167 -11.15 5.81 -16.05
CA ASN A 167 -11.15 6.98 -15.16
C ASN A 167 -10.11 6.86 -14.03
N CYS A 168 -9.97 5.67 -13.43
CA CYS A 168 -8.95 5.43 -12.39
C CYS A 168 -7.54 5.66 -12.94
N LEU A 169 -7.22 5.08 -14.10
CA LEU A 169 -5.90 5.19 -14.71
C LEU A 169 -5.59 6.65 -15.10
N GLN A 170 -6.50 7.34 -15.75
CA GLN A 170 -6.32 8.74 -16.13
C GLN A 170 -6.10 9.65 -14.92
N THR A 171 -6.92 9.48 -13.87
CA THR A 171 -6.82 10.30 -12.65
C THR A 171 -5.50 10.07 -11.91
N MET A 172 -4.93 8.86 -12.00
CA MET A 172 -3.63 8.51 -11.41
C MET A 172 -2.45 8.74 -12.35
N SER A 173 -2.64 9.40 -13.47
CA SER A 173 -1.60 9.65 -14.50
C SER A 173 -0.93 8.38 -15.01
N MET A 174 -1.72 7.29 -15.15
CA MET A 174 -1.26 6.00 -15.67
C MET A 174 -1.59 5.85 -17.16
N ASP A 175 -0.78 5.06 -17.86
CA ASP A 175 -1.06 4.69 -19.24
C ASP A 175 -2.32 3.81 -19.32
N ILE A 176 -3.30 4.22 -20.13
CA ILE A 176 -4.54 3.49 -20.33
C ILE A 176 -4.33 2.11 -21.00
N ALA A 177 -3.22 1.94 -21.72
CA ALA A 177 -2.84 0.66 -22.31
C ALA A 177 -2.62 -0.44 -21.25
N LEU A 178 -2.39 -0.07 -19.97
CA LEU A 178 -2.24 -1.02 -18.87
C LEU A 178 -3.55 -1.73 -18.47
N ALA A 179 -4.71 -1.23 -18.91
CA ALA A 179 -6.02 -1.76 -18.48
C ALA A 179 -6.16 -3.27 -18.73
N GLY A 180 -5.76 -3.76 -19.89
CA GLY A 180 -5.81 -5.18 -20.24
C GLY A 180 -4.91 -6.05 -19.36
N ASN A 181 -3.68 -5.57 -19.06
CA ASN A 181 -2.75 -6.27 -18.19
C ASN A 181 -3.27 -6.31 -16.75
N ILE A 182 -3.78 -5.20 -16.23
CA ILE A 182 -4.35 -5.11 -14.89
C ILE A 182 -5.45 -6.15 -14.70
N ARG A 183 -6.42 -6.23 -15.62
CA ARG A 183 -7.50 -7.22 -15.54
C ARG A 183 -6.98 -8.65 -15.54
N ARG A 184 -6.12 -8.98 -16.50
CA ARG A 184 -5.54 -10.33 -16.60
C ARG A 184 -4.85 -10.76 -15.30
N HIS A 185 -4.08 -9.88 -14.67
CA HIS A 185 -3.42 -10.19 -13.41
C HIS A 185 -4.40 -10.35 -12.24
N LEU A 186 -5.48 -9.59 -12.23
CA LEU A 186 -6.51 -9.70 -11.19
C LEU A 186 -7.43 -10.92 -11.39
N GLU A 187 -7.56 -11.46 -12.60
CA GLU A 187 -8.28 -12.70 -12.89
C GLU A 187 -7.48 -13.94 -12.47
N HIS A 188 -6.14 -13.89 -12.54
CA HIS A 188 -5.24 -15.00 -12.24
C HIS A 188 -4.17 -14.61 -11.20
N PRO A 189 -4.56 -14.10 -10.02
CA PRO A 189 -3.63 -13.49 -9.08
C PRO A 189 -2.69 -14.48 -8.37
N TRP A 190 -3.09 -15.76 -8.34
CA TRP A 190 -2.40 -16.79 -7.54
C TRP A 190 -1.45 -17.69 -8.37
N GLY A 191 -1.38 -17.52 -9.70
CA GLY A 191 -0.62 -18.37 -10.61
C GLY A 191 -1.24 -19.77 -10.81
N ASP A 192 -0.68 -20.53 -11.75
CA ASP A 192 -1.23 -21.82 -12.21
C ASP A 192 -1.08 -22.97 -11.20
N GLY A 193 -0.44 -22.77 -10.07
CA GLY A 193 -0.11 -23.82 -9.10
C GLY A 193 -0.64 -23.62 -7.69
N ALA A 194 -1.27 -22.50 -7.40
CA ALA A 194 -1.66 -22.15 -6.05
C ALA A 194 -3.18 -22.20 -5.86
N LEU A 195 -3.61 -23.10 -5.00
CA LEU A 195 -4.86 -23.08 -4.25
C LEU A 195 -6.10 -22.70 -5.07
N ALA A 196 -6.87 -23.69 -5.45
CA ALA A 196 -8.32 -23.48 -5.56
C ALA A 196 -8.79 -22.92 -4.20
N ILE A 197 -8.68 -21.61 -4.00
CA ILE A 197 -9.42 -20.91 -2.95
C ILE A 197 -10.86 -21.05 -3.36
N LYS A 198 -11.47 -22.18 -2.92
CA LYS A 198 -12.89 -22.41 -3.17
C LYS A 198 -13.63 -21.30 -2.44
N PRO A 199 -14.47 -20.54 -3.13
CA PRO A 199 -15.40 -19.65 -2.46
C PRO A 199 -16.23 -20.54 -1.54
N HIS A 200 -16.05 -20.38 -0.23
CA HIS A 200 -17.02 -20.94 0.72
C HIS A 200 -18.33 -20.22 0.44
N GLY A 201 -19.34 -21.01 -0.02
CA GLY A 201 -20.68 -20.55 -0.33
C GLY A 201 -21.41 -19.94 0.85
#